data_615e7b8dc7fb3cca865051bb3b7681f7
#
_entry.id   615e7b8dc7fb3cca865051bb3b7681f7
#
_cell.length_a   1.000
_cell.length_b   1.000
_cell.length_c   1.000
_cell.angle_alpha   90.00
_cell.angle_beta   90.00
_cell.angle_gamma   90.00
#
_symmetry.space_group_name_H-M   'P 1'
#
loop_
_entity.id
_entity.type
_entity.pdbx_description
1 polymer ?
#
loop_
_entity_poly.entity_id
_entity_poly.type
_entity_poly.pdbx_seq_one_letter_code
_entity_poly.pdbx_strand_id
1 'polypeptide(L)'
;MLTIFRFNSLLHVFSLLLLVVIIKVPFWGHPLPMLISELEWMLVGEKIHDGQFLYKEVWTNVGPLASFVYWAINVSFGRSQFVYEFIAVLVTYFQALYFTFICNTRQTYLEKNYAPGLIYVLLMSLSFDMSKLSPVLLSTTFLLFALNKLVKQMERRDGVSDEVFEVGLYLGMASLFHQPTMVFIFWSIASLVFFTNANLRQHFLAILGFGLPLFLAGLYFYLYGSLEEFKYNWFNGIFKIKQYTLEDFKSAFIAITVPSALAVFGFLRQTQITRYNSYQQRTQQIMLIWGITSLLALFLSPNVAPMQFIIFVPFFAFYITGFFLHLKGVFLPELLFSILFLFIIFVQYQGVRPFFGKGFEHLANMRVKPKEIPERMKGQKMLVIGERIDEYNYGKSATCYLNWDLSKIDLENPDNYESIINIFDNFRKDPPTIIIDKQNVIPKIFKRIPALASDYQKTKIEGIYQRKF
;
A
#
# COMPACT_ATOMS: atom_id res chain seq x y z
N MET A 1 20.31 -16.68 15.98
CA MET A 1 20.06 -15.74 14.87
C MET A 1 20.00 -14.30 15.37
N LEU A 2 19.15 -13.98 16.33
CA LEU A 2 19.05 -12.64 16.91
C LEU A 2 20.37 -12.13 17.49
N THR A 3 21.12 -12.98 18.21
CA THR A 3 22.41 -12.63 18.85
C THR A 3 23.44 -12.13 17.84
N ILE A 4 23.45 -12.69 16.63
CA ILE A 4 24.36 -12.26 15.54
C ILE A 4 24.04 -10.81 15.17
N PHE A 5 22.77 -10.44 15.00
CA PHE A 5 22.35 -9.10 14.60
C PHE A 5 22.44 -8.04 15.72
N ARG A 6 22.76 -8.43 16.94
CA ARG A 6 23.09 -7.47 18.03
C ARG A 6 24.42 -6.75 17.82
N PHE A 7 25.28 -7.26 16.95
CA PHE A 7 26.55 -6.59 16.64
C PHE A 7 26.40 -5.63 15.47
N ASN A 8 27.18 -4.56 15.48
CA ASN A 8 27.24 -3.59 14.39
C ASN A 8 28.35 -3.96 13.41
N SER A 9 28.03 -4.79 12.42
CA SER A 9 28.97 -5.22 11.38
C SER A 9 28.36 -5.04 9.98
N LEU A 10 29.14 -4.58 9.00
CA LEU A 10 28.74 -4.47 7.60
C LEU A 10 28.26 -5.79 7.00
N LEU A 11 28.74 -6.93 7.50
CA LEU A 11 28.27 -8.25 7.06
C LEU A 11 26.77 -8.44 7.24
N HIS A 12 26.14 -7.73 8.22
CA HIS A 12 24.70 -7.83 8.45
C HIS A 12 23.87 -7.16 7.34
N VAL A 13 24.43 -6.24 6.58
CA VAL A 13 23.79 -5.68 5.37
C VAL A 13 23.52 -6.82 4.37
N PHE A 14 24.56 -7.63 4.09
CA PHE A 14 24.41 -8.80 3.20
C PHE A 14 23.56 -9.90 3.82
N SER A 15 23.66 -10.11 5.14
CA SER A 15 22.84 -11.11 5.85
C SER A 15 21.36 -10.76 5.83
N LEU A 16 20.99 -9.47 5.89
CA LEU A 16 19.60 -9.01 5.72
C LEU A 16 19.09 -9.26 4.30
N LEU A 17 19.92 -8.97 3.28
CA LEU A 17 19.56 -9.28 1.89
C LEU A 17 19.31 -10.78 1.71
N LEU A 18 20.24 -11.59 2.20
CA LEU A 18 20.15 -13.04 2.14
C LEU A 18 18.88 -13.53 2.85
N LEU A 19 18.53 -12.97 4.01
CA LEU A 19 17.31 -13.31 4.73
C LEU A 19 16.05 -13.01 3.92
N VAL A 20 15.96 -11.80 3.34
CA VAL A 20 14.81 -11.41 2.49
C VAL A 20 14.68 -12.39 1.32
N VAL A 21 15.80 -12.73 0.68
CA VAL A 21 15.83 -13.69 -0.43
C VAL A 21 15.41 -15.09 0.04
N ILE A 22 15.97 -15.62 1.13
CA ILE A 22 15.64 -16.96 1.65
C ILE A 22 14.15 -17.08 1.99
N ILE A 23 13.55 -16.07 2.60
CA ILE A 23 12.11 -16.08 2.91
C ILE A 23 11.27 -16.13 1.62
N LYS A 24 11.78 -15.59 0.49
CA LYS A 24 11.06 -15.55 -0.79
C LYS A 24 11.36 -16.72 -1.73
N VAL A 25 12.51 -17.40 -1.58
CA VAL A 25 12.91 -18.55 -2.43
C VAL A 25 11.80 -19.58 -2.61
N PRO A 26 11.06 -20.01 -1.58
CA PRO A 26 10.00 -21.01 -1.76
C PRO A 26 8.87 -20.56 -2.69
N PHE A 27 8.71 -19.26 -2.91
CA PHE A 27 7.70 -18.69 -3.79
C PHE A 27 8.20 -18.51 -5.24
N TRP A 28 9.50 -18.64 -5.51
CA TRP A 28 10.01 -18.57 -6.87
C TRP A 28 9.69 -19.81 -7.71
N GLY A 29 9.61 -20.97 -7.06
CA GLY A 29 9.13 -22.20 -7.71
C GLY A 29 7.62 -22.28 -7.89
N HIS A 30 6.89 -21.51 -7.08
CA HIS A 30 5.42 -21.42 -7.11
C HIS A 30 5.06 -19.95 -6.88
N PRO A 31 4.75 -19.18 -7.94
CA PRO A 31 4.51 -17.75 -7.84
C PRO A 31 3.39 -17.46 -6.84
N LEU A 32 3.56 -16.36 -6.12
CA LEU A 32 2.53 -15.88 -5.19
C LEU A 32 1.23 -15.62 -5.95
N PRO A 33 0.08 -15.91 -5.35
CA PRO A 33 -1.21 -15.59 -5.96
C PRO A 33 -1.26 -14.10 -6.33
N MET A 34 -1.70 -13.80 -7.54
CA MET A 34 -1.99 -12.42 -7.95
C MET A 34 -3.22 -11.92 -7.19
N LEU A 35 -3.18 -10.69 -6.71
CA LEU A 35 -4.32 -10.03 -6.07
C LEU A 35 -5.07 -9.18 -7.09
N ILE A 36 -6.38 -9.00 -6.88
CA ILE A 36 -7.23 -8.13 -7.71
C ILE A 36 -6.68 -6.69 -7.71
N SER A 37 -6.26 -6.18 -6.54
CA SER A 37 -5.63 -4.86 -6.43
C SER A 37 -4.30 -4.77 -7.17
N GLU A 38 -3.47 -5.82 -7.13
CA GLU A 38 -2.21 -5.90 -7.90
C GLU A 38 -2.48 -5.85 -9.41
N LEU A 39 -3.50 -6.59 -9.88
CA LEU A 39 -3.93 -6.54 -11.27
C LEU A 39 -4.43 -5.15 -11.66
N GLU A 40 -5.23 -4.49 -10.81
CA GLU A 40 -5.69 -3.10 -11.03
C GLU A 40 -4.48 -2.16 -11.18
N TRP A 41 -3.47 -2.24 -10.32
CA TRP A 41 -2.28 -1.38 -10.41
C TRP A 41 -1.51 -1.58 -11.73
N MET A 42 -1.37 -2.84 -12.17
CA MET A 42 -0.73 -3.16 -13.44
C MET A 42 -1.53 -2.59 -14.63
N LEU A 43 -2.87 -2.68 -14.57
CA LEU A 43 -3.75 -2.12 -15.61
C LEU A 43 -3.70 -0.60 -15.65
N VAL A 44 -3.60 0.07 -14.49
CA VAL A 44 -3.40 1.53 -14.44
C VAL A 44 -2.11 1.91 -15.16
N GLY A 45 -1.00 1.21 -14.88
CA GLY A 45 0.27 1.42 -15.57
C GLY A 45 0.19 1.19 -17.08
N GLU A 46 -0.50 0.13 -17.52
CA GLU A 46 -0.72 -0.20 -18.93
C GLU A 46 -1.55 0.87 -19.65
N LYS A 47 -2.67 1.32 -19.05
CA LYS A 47 -3.52 2.35 -19.63
C LYS A 47 -2.81 3.69 -19.82
N ILE A 48 -2.02 4.10 -18.82
CA ILE A 48 -1.21 5.33 -18.93
C ILE A 48 -0.13 5.16 -20.01
N HIS A 49 0.46 3.97 -20.15
CA HIS A 49 1.41 3.65 -21.23
C HIS A 49 0.75 3.73 -22.62
N ASP A 50 -0.48 3.25 -22.75
CA ASP A 50 -1.29 3.35 -23.97
C ASP A 50 -1.75 4.79 -24.27
N GLY A 51 -1.31 5.80 -23.50
CA GLY A 51 -1.56 7.23 -23.72
C GLY A 51 -2.84 7.76 -23.07
N GLN A 52 -3.50 6.97 -22.20
CA GLN A 52 -4.71 7.42 -21.51
C GLN A 52 -4.35 8.28 -20.29
N PHE A 53 -5.10 9.36 -20.10
CA PHE A 53 -4.83 10.32 -19.04
C PHE A 53 -5.44 9.87 -17.70
N LEU A 54 -4.60 9.82 -16.63
CA LEU A 54 -5.01 9.40 -15.31
C LEU A 54 -6.20 10.22 -14.78
N TYR A 55 -7.14 9.57 -14.14
CA TYR A 55 -8.42 10.04 -13.59
C TYR A 55 -9.44 10.47 -14.63
N LYS A 56 -9.05 11.05 -15.75
CA LYS A 56 -9.96 11.45 -16.83
C LYS A 56 -10.38 10.27 -17.70
N GLU A 57 -9.41 9.43 -18.06
CA GLU A 57 -9.57 8.28 -18.95
C GLU A 57 -9.28 6.94 -18.26
N VAL A 58 -8.85 7.00 -17.00
CA VAL A 58 -8.59 5.84 -16.14
C VAL A 58 -9.17 6.13 -14.75
N TRP A 59 -10.36 5.60 -14.51
CA TRP A 59 -11.03 5.80 -13.23
C TRP A 59 -10.47 4.82 -12.19
N THR A 60 -9.66 5.35 -11.29
CA THR A 60 -9.00 4.60 -10.21
C THR A 60 -8.81 5.48 -9.00
N ASN A 61 -8.70 4.87 -7.81
CA ASN A 61 -8.36 5.54 -6.56
C ASN A 61 -6.85 5.43 -6.22
N VAL A 62 -6.06 4.88 -7.12
CA VAL A 62 -4.60 4.76 -6.96
C VAL A 62 -3.98 6.16 -6.97
N GLY A 63 -3.06 6.40 -6.04
CA GLY A 63 -2.40 7.70 -5.94
C GLY A 63 -1.56 8.05 -7.18
N PRO A 64 -1.44 9.35 -7.53
CA PRO A 64 -0.80 9.77 -8.78
C PRO A 64 0.68 9.37 -8.86
N LEU A 65 1.43 9.44 -7.74
CA LEU A 65 2.83 9.00 -7.74
C LEU A 65 2.96 7.47 -7.82
N ALA A 66 2.02 6.71 -7.23
CA ALA A 66 2.00 5.26 -7.40
C ALA A 66 1.70 4.88 -8.85
N SER A 67 0.72 5.54 -9.47
CA SER A 67 0.37 5.36 -10.89
C SER A 67 1.56 5.66 -11.81
N PHE A 68 2.35 6.69 -11.49
CA PHE A 68 3.59 7.00 -12.22
C PHE A 68 4.63 5.89 -12.11
N VAL A 69 4.82 5.30 -10.92
CA VAL A 69 5.73 4.15 -10.74
C VAL A 69 5.25 2.95 -11.55
N TYR A 70 3.95 2.65 -11.55
CA TYR A 70 3.38 1.55 -12.32
C TYR A 70 3.49 1.76 -13.82
N TRP A 71 3.30 3.00 -14.28
CA TRP A 71 3.57 3.39 -15.66
C TRP A 71 5.04 3.15 -16.04
N ALA A 72 5.99 3.62 -15.23
CA ALA A 72 7.42 3.46 -15.50
C ALA A 72 7.84 1.98 -15.58
N ILE A 73 7.28 1.14 -14.71
CA ILE A 73 7.51 -0.31 -14.76
C ILE A 73 6.91 -0.89 -16.04
N ASN A 74 5.70 -0.49 -16.41
CA ASN A 74 5.03 -1.00 -17.60
C ASN A 74 5.78 -0.62 -18.89
N VAL A 75 6.29 0.62 -18.99
CA VAL A 75 7.13 1.07 -20.12
C VAL A 75 8.36 0.19 -20.28
N SER A 76 9.00 -0.20 -19.18
CA SER A 76 10.28 -0.91 -19.19
C SER A 76 10.14 -2.44 -19.34
N PHE A 77 9.12 -3.02 -18.71
CA PHE A 77 9.00 -4.48 -18.54
C PHE A 77 7.63 -5.04 -18.90
N GLY A 78 6.68 -4.19 -19.29
CA GLY A 78 5.29 -4.60 -19.52
C GLY A 78 4.58 -5.06 -18.23
N ARG A 79 3.50 -5.82 -18.39
CA ARG A 79 2.72 -6.38 -17.29
C ARG A 79 3.37 -7.68 -16.77
N SER A 80 4.38 -7.55 -15.89
CA SER A 80 5.12 -8.67 -15.32
C SER A 80 5.02 -8.71 -13.81
N GLN A 81 4.28 -9.68 -13.26
CA GLN A 81 4.15 -9.88 -11.81
C GLN A 81 5.52 -10.06 -11.14
N PHE A 82 6.43 -10.81 -11.77
CA PHE A 82 7.76 -11.05 -11.24
C PHE A 82 8.54 -9.74 -11.01
N VAL A 83 8.47 -8.79 -11.95
CA VAL A 83 9.16 -7.50 -11.83
C VAL A 83 8.59 -6.69 -10.67
N TYR A 84 7.26 -6.67 -10.51
CA TYR A 84 6.61 -5.99 -9.38
C TYR A 84 7.04 -6.59 -8.05
N GLU A 85 7.08 -7.92 -7.93
CA GLU A 85 7.55 -8.60 -6.71
C GLU A 85 9.04 -8.35 -6.45
N PHE A 86 9.87 -8.36 -7.49
CA PHE A 86 11.30 -8.07 -7.36
C PHE A 86 11.56 -6.65 -6.86
N ILE A 87 10.87 -5.64 -7.41
CA ILE A 87 10.98 -4.25 -6.96
C ILE A 87 10.47 -4.12 -5.51
N ALA A 88 9.38 -4.81 -5.14
CA ALA A 88 8.87 -4.81 -3.77
C ALA A 88 9.91 -5.36 -2.78
N VAL A 89 10.64 -6.42 -3.16
CA VAL A 89 11.76 -6.98 -2.36
C VAL A 89 12.86 -5.95 -2.16
N LEU A 90 13.26 -5.24 -3.23
CA LEU A 90 14.30 -4.20 -3.15
C LEU A 90 13.86 -3.03 -2.27
N VAL A 91 12.60 -2.58 -2.40
CA VAL A 91 12.05 -1.50 -1.55
C VAL A 91 11.99 -1.94 -0.10
N THR A 92 11.53 -3.16 0.19
CA THR A 92 11.49 -3.71 1.56
C THR A 92 12.89 -3.78 2.17
N TYR A 93 13.87 -4.27 1.42
CA TYR A 93 15.25 -4.33 1.86
C TYR A 93 15.83 -2.94 2.14
N PHE A 94 15.60 -1.99 1.23
CA PHE A 94 15.99 -0.60 1.43
C PHE A 94 15.36 0.00 2.69
N GLN A 95 14.06 -0.20 2.92
CA GLN A 95 13.36 0.28 4.11
C GLN A 95 13.94 -0.31 5.39
N ALA A 96 14.25 -1.60 5.43
CA ALA A 96 14.85 -2.26 6.57
C ALA A 96 16.25 -1.71 6.90
N LEU A 97 17.08 -1.49 5.87
CA LEU A 97 18.39 -0.85 6.04
C LEU A 97 18.27 0.59 6.49
N TYR A 98 17.36 1.35 5.89
CA TYR A 98 17.16 2.76 6.21
C TYR A 98 16.61 2.93 7.63
N PHE A 99 15.68 2.06 8.04
CA PHE A 99 15.18 2.05 9.43
C PHE A 99 16.30 1.73 10.43
N THR A 100 17.15 0.75 10.13
CA THR A 100 18.35 0.44 10.94
C THR A 100 19.31 1.63 10.97
N PHE A 101 19.51 2.30 9.84
CA PHE A 101 20.32 3.52 9.77
C PHE A 101 19.75 4.62 10.68
N ILE A 102 18.43 4.86 10.66
CA ILE A 102 17.79 5.81 11.58
C ILE A 102 18.09 5.42 13.03
N CYS A 103 17.83 4.17 13.40
CA CYS A 103 18.02 3.70 14.77
C CYS A 103 19.48 3.86 15.25
N ASN A 104 20.44 3.54 14.40
CA ASN A 104 21.86 3.58 14.75
C ASN A 104 22.44 4.99 14.72
N THR A 105 22.10 5.80 13.72
CA THR A 105 22.61 7.17 13.58
C THR A 105 22.01 8.08 14.63
N ARG A 106 20.73 7.90 14.95
CA ARG A 106 20.01 8.67 15.96
C ARG A 106 20.11 8.09 17.37
N GLN A 107 20.87 7.01 17.54
CA GLN A 107 21.08 6.36 18.84
C GLN A 107 19.78 6.12 19.63
N THR A 108 18.76 5.62 18.93
CA THR A 108 17.42 5.38 19.52
C THR A 108 17.45 4.26 20.58
N TYR A 109 18.46 3.39 20.52
CA TYR A 109 18.78 2.37 21.51
C TYR A 109 20.13 2.66 22.18
N LEU A 110 20.42 1.96 23.27
CA LEU A 110 21.66 2.13 24.03
C LEU A 110 22.91 1.75 23.22
N GLU A 111 22.77 0.78 22.31
CA GLU A 111 23.86 0.27 21.49
C GLU A 111 23.46 0.20 20.02
N LYS A 112 24.43 0.45 19.12
CA LYS A 112 24.23 0.28 17.68
C LYS A 112 24.16 -1.20 17.32
N ASN A 113 23.14 -1.59 16.55
CA ASN A 113 22.90 -2.97 16.18
C ASN A 113 22.07 -3.07 14.90
N TYR A 114 21.97 -4.28 14.31
CA TYR A 114 21.17 -4.54 13.12
C TYR A 114 19.82 -5.25 13.41
N ALA A 115 19.49 -5.46 14.69
CA ALA A 115 18.21 -6.07 15.08
C ALA A 115 16.98 -5.31 14.57
N PRO A 116 16.96 -3.95 14.46
CA PRO A 116 15.82 -3.23 13.88
C PRO A 116 15.51 -3.67 12.45
N GLY A 117 16.53 -3.82 11.59
CA GLY A 117 16.37 -4.28 10.23
C GLY A 117 15.90 -5.73 10.14
N LEU A 118 16.44 -6.59 11.00
CA LEU A 118 16.01 -7.98 11.10
C LEU A 118 14.53 -8.10 11.43
N ILE A 119 14.07 -7.41 12.46
CA ILE A 119 12.65 -7.41 12.87
C ILE A 119 11.79 -6.76 11.78
N TYR A 120 12.27 -5.68 11.13
CA TYR A 120 11.56 -5.03 10.03
C TYR A 120 11.30 -6.01 8.88
N VAL A 121 12.31 -6.73 8.40
CA VAL A 121 12.18 -7.74 7.34
C VAL A 121 11.20 -8.83 7.73
N LEU A 122 11.27 -9.32 8.96
CA LEU A 122 10.35 -10.36 9.43
C LEU A 122 8.90 -9.85 9.45
N LEU A 123 8.66 -8.65 9.94
CA LEU A 123 7.32 -8.06 9.97
C LEU A 123 6.77 -7.83 8.55
N MET A 124 7.61 -7.45 7.59
CA MET A 124 7.22 -7.37 6.17
C MET A 124 6.90 -8.72 5.52
N SER A 125 7.16 -9.80 6.23
CA SER A 125 6.86 -11.17 5.80
C SER A 125 5.67 -11.80 6.54
N LEU A 126 4.91 -11.02 7.32
CA LEU A 126 3.73 -11.49 8.06
C LEU A 126 2.62 -12.03 7.16
N SER A 127 2.45 -11.46 5.97
CA SER A 127 1.47 -11.92 5.00
C SER A 127 2.05 -11.80 3.59
N PHE A 128 1.60 -12.64 2.67
CA PHE A 128 2.15 -12.65 1.31
C PHE A 128 1.79 -11.37 0.52
N ASP A 129 0.68 -10.72 0.83
CA ASP A 129 0.24 -9.46 0.22
C ASP A 129 1.13 -8.27 0.61
N MET A 130 1.76 -8.29 1.79
CA MET A 130 2.79 -7.31 2.18
C MET A 130 4.06 -7.38 1.31
N SER A 131 4.20 -8.46 0.53
CA SER A 131 5.30 -8.66 -0.42
C SER A 131 5.03 -8.09 -1.82
N LYS A 132 3.84 -7.51 -2.02
CA LYS A 132 3.43 -6.90 -3.29
C LYS A 132 3.86 -5.43 -3.34
N LEU A 133 4.10 -4.92 -4.56
CA LEU A 133 4.47 -3.51 -4.77
C LEU A 133 3.24 -2.61 -4.61
N SER A 134 2.76 -2.50 -3.39
CA SER A 134 1.57 -1.74 -3.05
C SER A 134 1.86 -0.23 -2.93
N PRO A 135 0.86 0.65 -3.14
CA PRO A 135 0.98 2.08 -2.85
C PRO A 135 1.40 2.36 -1.41
N VAL A 136 0.95 1.52 -0.47
CA VAL A 136 1.29 1.60 0.96
C VAL A 136 2.78 1.37 1.19
N LEU A 137 3.37 0.36 0.51
CA LEU A 137 4.80 0.07 0.59
C LEU A 137 5.62 1.28 0.13
N LEU A 138 5.27 1.85 -1.02
CA LEU A 138 5.96 3.03 -1.56
C LEU A 138 5.82 4.25 -0.63
N SER A 139 4.61 4.50 -0.13
CA SER A 139 4.31 5.59 0.81
C SER A 139 5.14 5.47 2.09
N THR A 140 5.28 4.26 2.66
CA THR A 140 6.02 4.02 3.90
C THR A 140 7.51 4.40 3.76
N THR A 141 8.09 4.32 2.57
CA THR A 141 9.46 4.82 2.32
C THR A 141 9.59 6.31 2.65
N PHE A 142 8.63 7.10 2.18
CA PHE A 142 8.62 8.55 2.44
C PHE A 142 8.27 8.89 3.89
N LEU A 143 7.43 8.08 4.54
CA LEU A 143 7.19 8.20 5.97
C LEU A 143 8.47 7.95 6.78
N LEU A 144 9.33 7.00 6.38
CA LEU A 144 10.64 6.78 7.02
C LEU A 144 11.59 7.97 6.79
N PHE A 145 11.55 8.62 5.61
CA PHE A 145 12.32 9.83 5.38
C PHE A 145 11.86 10.96 6.31
N ALA A 146 10.54 11.15 6.46
CA ALA A 146 9.96 12.10 7.39
C ALA A 146 10.37 11.79 8.84
N LEU A 147 10.34 10.52 9.26
CA LEU A 147 10.77 10.08 10.59
C LEU A 147 12.23 10.47 10.86
N ASN A 148 13.16 10.20 9.92
CA ASN A 148 14.56 10.56 10.08
C ASN A 148 14.76 12.06 10.28
N LYS A 149 14.05 12.89 9.51
CA LYS A 149 14.15 14.36 9.61
C LYS A 149 13.54 14.88 10.91
N LEU A 150 12.40 14.34 11.33
CA LEU A 150 11.77 14.73 12.59
C LEU A 150 12.63 14.38 13.80
N VAL A 151 13.19 13.16 13.83
CA VAL A 151 14.07 12.72 14.91
C VAL A 151 15.39 13.53 14.91
N LYS A 152 15.89 13.94 13.73
CA LYS A 152 17.03 14.83 13.60
C LYS A 152 16.74 16.23 14.17
N GLN A 153 15.53 16.75 13.94
CA GLN A 153 15.12 18.07 14.46
C GLN A 153 15.16 18.12 16.00
N MET A 154 14.88 16.98 16.67
CA MET A 154 14.95 16.92 18.14
C MET A 154 16.37 16.99 18.71
N GLU A 155 17.39 16.56 17.94
CA GLU A 155 18.79 16.63 18.38
C GLU A 155 19.31 18.06 18.43
N ARG A 156 18.79 18.92 17.54
CA ARG A 156 19.27 20.28 17.38
C ARG A 156 18.55 21.25 18.32
N ARG A 157 19.31 22.01 19.09
CA ARG A 157 18.77 23.09 19.92
C ARG A 157 18.50 24.36 19.11
N ASP A 158 19.22 24.56 18.01
CA ASP A 158 19.07 25.68 17.10
C ASP A 158 17.99 25.32 16.08
N GLY A 159 16.87 26.05 16.09
CA GLY A 159 15.70 25.81 15.30
C GLY A 159 15.94 25.91 13.78
N VAL A 160 16.56 24.87 13.19
CA VAL A 160 16.76 24.78 11.74
C VAL A 160 15.39 24.50 11.09
N SER A 161 14.97 25.42 10.24
CA SER A 161 13.65 25.37 9.59
C SER A 161 13.58 24.35 8.44
N ASP A 162 14.73 23.98 7.87
CA ASP A 162 14.81 23.17 6.66
C ASP A 162 14.34 21.73 6.91
N GLU A 163 14.77 21.11 8.00
CA GLU A 163 14.33 19.74 8.34
C GLU A 163 12.81 19.66 8.55
N VAL A 164 12.22 20.70 9.14
CA VAL A 164 10.76 20.72 9.38
C VAL A 164 9.98 20.82 8.09
N PHE A 165 10.46 21.67 7.14
CA PHE A 165 9.88 21.73 5.80
C PHE A 165 10.00 20.40 5.07
N GLU A 166 11.18 19.74 5.15
CA GLU A 166 11.40 18.43 4.54
C GLU A 166 10.50 17.34 5.16
N VAL A 167 10.22 17.37 6.48
CA VAL A 167 9.23 16.47 7.09
C VAL A 167 7.89 16.61 6.38
N GLY A 168 7.39 17.86 6.24
CA GLY A 168 6.15 18.12 5.53
C GLY A 168 6.20 17.61 4.09
N LEU A 169 7.28 17.93 3.36
CA LEU A 169 7.46 17.52 1.97
C LEU A 169 7.36 15.99 1.79
N TYR A 170 8.05 15.23 2.63
CA TYR A 170 7.98 13.77 2.57
C TYR A 170 6.60 13.23 2.92
N LEU A 171 5.89 13.83 3.88
CA LEU A 171 4.52 13.46 4.20
C LEU A 171 3.55 13.76 3.06
N GLY A 172 3.70 14.90 2.38
CA GLY A 172 2.94 15.24 1.18
C GLY A 172 3.18 14.25 0.03
N MET A 173 4.45 13.87 -0.19
CA MET A 173 4.78 12.83 -1.17
C MET A 173 4.21 11.46 -0.77
N ALA A 174 4.31 11.06 0.49
CA ALA A 174 3.72 9.82 0.99
C ALA A 174 2.21 9.76 0.70
N SER A 175 1.49 10.87 0.90
CA SER A 175 0.06 10.93 0.65
C SER A 175 -0.29 10.81 -0.83
N LEU A 176 0.54 11.29 -1.75
CA LEU A 176 0.36 11.11 -3.20
C LEU A 176 0.61 9.67 -3.66
N PHE A 177 1.34 8.85 -2.90
CA PHE A 177 1.40 7.41 -3.11
C PHE A 177 0.19 6.70 -2.53
N HIS A 178 -0.14 6.96 -1.27
CA HIS A 178 -1.23 6.32 -0.54
C HIS A 178 -1.98 7.36 0.29
N GLN A 179 -3.16 7.72 -0.18
CA GLN A 179 -3.97 8.81 0.35
C GLN A 179 -4.19 8.77 1.88
N PRO A 180 -4.51 7.63 2.54
CA PRO A 180 -4.73 7.59 3.98
C PRO A 180 -3.55 8.07 4.81
N THR A 181 -2.32 8.09 4.27
CA THR A 181 -1.15 8.60 4.98
C THR A 181 -1.14 10.12 5.16
N MET A 182 -2.11 10.86 4.59
CA MET A 182 -2.31 12.29 4.85
C MET A 182 -2.43 12.60 6.34
N VAL A 183 -2.97 11.70 7.13
CA VAL A 183 -3.13 11.88 8.59
C VAL A 183 -1.79 12.01 9.33
N PHE A 184 -0.69 11.59 8.72
CA PHE A 184 0.64 11.72 9.32
C PHE A 184 1.10 13.19 9.48
N ILE A 185 0.42 14.15 8.84
CA ILE A 185 0.64 15.57 9.15
C ILE A 185 0.32 15.85 10.63
N PHE A 186 -0.72 15.23 11.20
CA PHE A 186 -1.04 15.37 12.63
C PHE A 186 0.03 14.74 13.52
N TRP A 187 0.63 13.60 13.09
CA TRP A 187 1.77 13.00 13.76
C TRP A 187 2.96 13.98 13.82
N SER A 188 3.27 14.64 12.70
CA SER A 188 4.39 15.57 12.66
C SER A 188 4.12 16.81 13.52
N ILE A 189 2.93 17.41 13.42
CA ILE A 189 2.56 18.59 14.23
C ILE A 189 2.57 18.25 15.72
N ALA A 190 1.94 17.14 16.13
CA ALA A 190 1.94 16.71 17.53
C ALA A 190 3.37 16.47 18.03
N SER A 191 4.21 15.84 17.22
CA SER A 191 5.61 15.59 17.57
C SER A 191 6.41 16.88 17.71
N LEU A 192 6.17 17.85 16.84
CA LEU A 192 6.80 19.17 16.93
C LEU A 192 6.36 19.92 18.18
N VAL A 193 5.06 19.90 18.51
CA VAL A 193 4.51 20.58 19.69
C VAL A 193 5.01 19.98 20.99
N PHE A 194 4.98 18.64 21.12
CA PHE A 194 5.26 18.00 22.41
C PHE A 194 6.73 17.69 22.67
N PHE A 195 7.54 17.50 21.60
CA PHE A 195 8.90 16.95 21.77
C PHE A 195 10.00 17.85 21.21
N THR A 196 9.65 18.92 20.52
CA THR A 196 10.62 19.92 20.04
C THR A 196 10.29 21.30 20.61
N ASN A 197 11.25 22.22 20.55
CA ASN A 197 11.01 23.62 20.87
C ASN A 197 10.61 24.40 19.61
N ALA A 198 9.82 23.80 18.72
CA ALA A 198 9.40 24.39 17.47
C ALA A 198 8.55 25.64 17.70
N ASN A 199 8.87 26.73 17.00
CA ASN A 199 8.07 27.95 17.00
C ASN A 199 6.93 27.87 15.96
N LEU A 200 5.99 28.82 16.02
CA LEU A 200 4.86 28.87 15.08
C LEU A 200 5.29 28.85 13.61
N ARG A 201 6.38 29.53 13.26
CA ARG A 201 6.91 29.56 11.90
C ARG A 201 7.29 28.16 11.41
N GLN A 202 7.84 27.32 12.26
CA GLN A 202 8.21 25.95 11.91
C GLN A 202 6.98 25.06 11.69
N HIS A 203 5.92 25.23 12.48
CA HIS A 203 4.65 24.53 12.22
C HIS A 203 4.06 24.92 10.86
N PHE A 204 4.08 26.21 10.51
CA PHE A 204 3.65 26.65 9.18
C PHE A 204 4.54 26.06 8.07
N LEU A 205 5.86 25.96 8.28
CA LEU A 205 6.76 25.34 7.30
C LEU A 205 6.47 23.85 7.10
N ALA A 206 6.12 23.10 8.15
CA ALA A 206 5.68 21.72 8.01
C ALA A 206 4.40 21.60 7.16
N ILE A 207 3.43 22.48 7.40
CA ILE A 207 2.17 22.52 6.63
C ILE A 207 2.43 22.93 5.18
N LEU A 208 3.28 23.95 4.94
CA LEU A 208 3.66 24.35 3.59
C LEU A 208 4.41 23.25 2.85
N GLY A 209 5.36 22.59 3.53
CA GLY A 209 6.06 21.44 2.97
C GLY A 209 5.09 20.32 2.57
N PHE A 210 4.11 20.02 3.43
CA PHE A 210 3.07 19.02 3.14
C PHE A 210 2.17 19.43 1.97
N GLY A 211 1.76 20.69 1.92
CA GLY A 211 0.88 21.22 0.87
C GLY A 211 1.55 21.32 -0.50
N LEU A 212 2.87 21.49 -0.56
CA LEU A 212 3.59 21.71 -1.81
C LEU A 212 3.44 20.57 -2.83
N PRO A 213 3.70 19.29 -2.50
CA PRO A 213 3.48 18.18 -3.45
C PRO A 213 2.01 18.07 -3.89
N LEU A 214 1.08 18.28 -2.97
CA LEU A 214 -0.36 18.23 -3.25
C LEU A 214 -0.76 19.37 -4.21
N PHE A 215 -0.25 20.56 -3.97
CA PHE A 215 -0.48 21.71 -4.84
C PHE A 215 0.09 21.48 -6.24
N LEU A 216 1.32 20.95 -6.34
CA LEU A 216 1.94 20.65 -7.64
C LEU A 216 1.15 19.56 -8.40
N ALA A 217 0.68 18.53 -7.71
CA ALA A 217 -0.20 17.53 -8.32
C ALA A 217 -1.52 18.15 -8.79
N GLY A 218 -2.17 18.95 -7.94
CA GLY A 218 -3.39 19.68 -8.31
C GLY A 218 -3.19 20.62 -9.51
N LEU A 219 -2.08 21.36 -9.53
CA LEU A 219 -1.71 22.24 -10.64
C LEU A 219 -1.50 21.44 -11.94
N TYR A 220 -0.83 20.30 -11.87
CA TYR A 220 -0.66 19.42 -13.03
C TYR A 220 -2.01 19.00 -13.60
N PHE A 221 -2.93 18.47 -12.77
CA PHE A 221 -4.26 18.08 -13.25
C PHE A 221 -5.11 19.25 -13.71
N TYR A 222 -4.95 20.44 -13.11
CA TYR A 222 -5.61 21.67 -13.57
C TYR A 222 -5.18 22.07 -14.98
N LEU A 223 -3.88 22.06 -15.26
CA LEU A 223 -3.34 22.42 -16.58
C LEU A 223 -3.82 21.49 -17.69
N TYR A 224 -4.09 20.21 -17.36
CA TYR A 224 -4.63 19.23 -18.31
C TYR A 224 -6.17 19.13 -18.29
N GLY A 225 -6.86 20.03 -17.60
CA GLY A 225 -8.32 20.07 -17.55
C GLY A 225 -8.96 18.84 -16.93
N SER A 226 -8.36 18.29 -15.89
CA SER A 226 -8.80 17.07 -15.18
C SER A 226 -8.75 17.20 -13.66
N LEU A 227 -8.83 18.44 -13.15
CA LEU A 227 -8.75 18.71 -11.71
C LEU A 227 -9.99 18.15 -10.97
N GLU A 228 -11.17 18.23 -11.56
CA GLU A 228 -12.40 17.74 -10.91
C GLU A 228 -12.40 16.21 -10.82
N GLU A 229 -11.95 15.52 -11.87
CA GLU A 229 -11.77 14.06 -11.86
C GLU A 229 -10.69 13.62 -10.87
N PHE A 230 -9.59 14.37 -10.74
CA PHE A 230 -8.58 14.14 -9.72
C PHE A 230 -9.14 14.26 -8.31
N LYS A 231 -9.88 15.35 -8.03
CA LYS A 231 -10.54 15.52 -6.72
C LYS A 231 -11.54 14.40 -6.46
N TYR A 232 -12.36 14.06 -7.44
CA TYR A 232 -13.41 13.07 -7.30
C TYR A 232 -12.87 11.65 -7.10
N ASN A 233 -11.93 11.24 -7.92
CA ASN A 233 -11.40 9.86 -7.92
C ASN A 233 -10.42 9.63 -6.77
N TRP A 234 -9.57 10.61 -6.48
CA TRP A 234 -8.53 10.46 -5.48
C TRP A 234 -8.92 11.05 -4.12
N PHE A 235 -9.30 12.33 -4.03
CA PHE A 235 -9.50 13.00 -2.74
C PHE A 235 -10.80 12.57 -2.04
N ASN A 236 -11.92 12.51 -2.74
CA ASN A 236 -13.21 12.12 -2.15
C ASN A 236 -13.27 10.67 -1.69
N GLY A 237 -12.34 9.84 -2.13
CA GLY A 237 -12.24 8.44 -1.70
C GLY A 237 -12.10 8.25 -0.18
N ILE A 238 -11.50 9.22 0.55
CA ILE A 238 -11.36 9.17 2.02
C ILE A 238 -12.72 9.25 2.74
N PHE A 239 -13.65 10.03 2.21
CA PHE A 239 -14.91 10.35 2.89
C PHE A 239 -16.03 9.37 2.57
N LYS A 240 -15.82 8.42 1.66
CA LYS A 240 -16.81 7.39 1.35
C LYS A 240 -16.76 6.31 2.42
N ILE A 241 -17.87 6.11 3.14
CA ILE A 241 -18.04 4.97 4.05
C ILE A 241 -17.99 3.71 3.19
N LYS A 242 -17.01 2.87 3.43
CA LYS A 242 -16.78 1.65 2.66
C LYS A 242 -17.39 0.46 3.38
N GLN A 243 -17.99 -0.44 2.62
CA GLN A 243 -18.33 -1.75 3.13
C GLN A 243 -17.04 -2.56 3.22
N TYR A 244 -16.56 -2.76 4.45
CA TYR A 244 -15.45 -3.66 4.70
C TYR A 244 -15.90 -5.10 4.53
N THR A 245 -15.19 -5.88 3.75
CA THR A 245 -15.40 -7.32 3.70
C THR A 245 -14.88 -7.94 4.99
N LEU A 246 -15.78 -8.41 5.84
CA LEU A 246 -15.49 -8.98 7.17
C LEU A 246 -14.52 -10.18 7.12
N GLU A 247 -14.48 -10.90 6.00
CA GLU A 247 -13.58 -12.04 5.82
C GLU A 247 -12.09 -11.63 5.79
N ASP A 248 -11.79 -10.47 5.24
CA ASP A 248 -10.42 -9.95 5.18
C ASP A 248 -9.97 -9.38 6.53
N PHE A 249 -10.92 -8.86 7.32
CA PHE A 249 -10.64 -8.36 8.65
C PHE A 249 -10.13 -9.43 9.62
N LYS A 250 -10.69 -10.64 9.55
CA LYS A 250 -10.28 -11.78 10.39
C LYS A 250 -8.81 -12.18 10.14
N SER A 251 -8.44 -12.28 8.86
CA SER A 251 -7.08 -12.59 8.44
C SER A 251 -6.09 -11.50 8.84
N ALA A 252 -6.47 -10.26 8.65
CA ALA A 252 -5.70 -9.10 9.04
C ALA A 252 -5.46 -9.09 10.57
N PHE A 253 -6.51 -9.34 11.37
CA PHE A 253 -6.43 -9.35 12.82
C PHE A 253 -5.50 -10.45 13.34
N ILE A 254 -5.59 -11.67 12.78
CA ILE A 254 -4.70 -12.79 13.17
C ILE A 254 -3.24 -12.44 12.90
N ALA A 255 -2.94 -11.88 11.74
CA ALA A 255 -1.57 -11.52 11.37
C ALA A 255 -0.95 -10.50 12.33
N ILE A 256 -1.73 -9.51 12.79
CA ILE A 256 -1.22 -8.40 13.62
C ILE A 256 -1.20 -8.71 15.12
N THR A 257 -1.95 -9.73 15.60
CA THR A 257 -2.12 -9.99 17.04
C THR A 257 -0.80 -10.23 17.77
N VAL A 258 0.05 -11.13 17.26
CA VAL A 258 1.35 -11.46 17.91
C VAL A 258 2.31 -10.28 17.85
N PRO A 259 2.54 -9.59 16.70
CA PRO A 259 3.35 -8.38 16.67
C PRO A 259 2.86 -7.30 17.62
N SER A 260 1.54 -7.07 17.70
CA SER A 260 0.95 -6.07 18.60
C SER A 260 1.21 -6.40 20.06
N ALA A 261 1.01 -7.66 20.46
CA ALA A 261 1.31 -8.10 21.83
C ALA A 261 2.79 -7.87 22.19
N LEU A 262 3.71 -8.28 21.30
CA LEU A 262 5.15 -8.08 21.52
C LEU A 262 5.54 -6.59 21.54
N ALA A 263 4.90 -5.76 20.73
CA ALA A 263 5.13 -4.31 20.73
C ALA A 263 4.66 -3.68 22.05
N VAL A 264 3.51 -4.08 22.58
CA VAL A 264 3.01 -3.63 23.89
C VAL A 264 3.98 -4.04 25.00
N PHE A 265 4.42 -5.30 25.03
CA PHE A 265 5.44 -5.73 25.99
C PHE A 265 6.75 -4.95 25.82
N GLY A 266 7.15 -4.67 24.60
CA GLY A 266 8.32 -3.86 24.29
C GLY A 266 8.20 -2.44 24.80
N PHE A 267 7.05 -1.81 24.59
CA PHE A 267 6.74 -0.47 25.13
C PHE A 267 6.83 -0.46 26.66
N LEU A 268 6.10 -1.35 27.33
CA LEU A 268 6.10 -1.44 28.81
C LEU A 268 7.51 -1.68 29.38
N ARG A 269 8.30 -2.50 28.68
CA ARG A 269 9.67 -2.78 29.11
C ARG A 269 10.58 -1.57 28.93
N GLN A 270 10.48 -0.88 27.81
CA GLN A 270 11.30 0.29 27.52
C GLN A 270 11.01 1.47 28.46
N THR A 271 9.76 1.69 28.85
CA THR A 271 9.39 2.75 29.81
C THR A 271 9.98 2.54 31.21
N GLN A 272 10.33 1.30 31.57
CA GLN A 272 10.95 0.97 32.86
C GLN A 272 12.48 1.15 32.88
N ILE A 273 13.11 1.50 31.74
CA ILE A 273 14.56 1.61 31.64
C ILE A 273 15.04 2.99 32.06
N THR A 274 15.63 3.07 33.22
CA THR A 274 16.15 4.32 33.79
C THR A 274 17.39 4.88 33.07
N ARG A 275 18.05 4.06 32.23
CA ARG A 275 19.28 4.44 31.50
C ARG A 275 19.02 5.24 30.24
N TYR A 276 17.78 5.32 29.76
CA TYR A 276 17.45 6.11 28.58
C TYR A 276 17.56 7.60 28.90
N ASN A 277 18.24 8.33 28.00
CA ASN A 277 18.28 9.77 28.04
C ASN A 277 16.96 10.40 27.55
N SER A 278 16.79 11.71 27.79
CA SER A 278 15.57 12.43 27.41
C SER A 278 15.26 12.34 25.89
N TYR A 279 16.28 12.29 25.05
CA TYR A 279 16.13 12.16 23.60
C TYR A 279 15.55 10.79 23.22
N GLN A 280 16.07 9.72 23.79
CA GLN A 280 15.57 8.35 23.56
C GLN A 280 14.11 8.18 24.05
N GLN A 281 13.79 8.79 25.21
CA GLN A 281 12.42 8.79 25.73
C GLN A 281 11.45 9.53 24.80
N ARG A 282 11.84 10.70 24.26
CA ARG A 282 11.04 11.44 23.28
C ARG A 282 10.87 10.66 21.98
N THR A 283 11.91 9.95 21.52
CA THR A 283 11.83 9.11 20.32
C THR A 283 10.80 7.98 20.53
N GLN A 284 10.77 7.36 21.71
CA GLN A 284 9.72 6.35 22.05
C GLN A 284 8.32 6.97 21.96
N GLN A 285 8.13 8.15 22.52
CA GLN A 285 6.83 8.84 22.48
C GLN A 285 6.41 9.19 21.05
N ILE A 286 7.34 9.62 20.18
CA ILE A 286 7.08 9.87 18.76
C ILE A 286 6.66 8.58 18.05
N MET A 287 7.31 7.45 18.35
CA MET A 287 6.92 6.16 17.79
C MET A 287 5.56 5.69 18.31
N LEU A 288 5.18 6.06 19.54
CA LEU A 288 3.84 5.78 20.06
C LEU A 288 2.77 6.57 19.28
N ILE A 289 2.99 7.88 19.05
CA ILE A 289 2.07 8.69 18.24
C ILE A 289 2.04 8.16 16.79
N TRP A 290 3.16 7.66 16.25
CA TRP A 290 3.18 6.97 14.96
C TRP A 290 2.17 5.81 14.92
N GLY A 291 2.20 4.93 15.92
CA GLY A 291 1.26 3.80 16.02
C GLY A 291 -0.21 4.25 16.05
N ILE A 292 -0.52 5.29 16.84
CA ILE A 292 -1.87 5.88 16.89
C ILE A 292 -2.29 6.46 15.53
N THR A 293 -1.39 7.20 14.89
CA THR A 293 -1.65 7.78 13.56
C THR A 293 -1.79 6.71 12.48
N SER A 294 -1.01 5.63 12.58
CA SER A 294 -1.17 4.46 11.69
C SER A 294 -2.55 3.82 11.84
N LEU A 295 -3.09 3.77 13.04
CA LEU A 295 -4.45 3.28 13.29
C LEU A 295 -5.49 4.20 12.62
N LEU A 296 -5.34 5.52 12.72
CA LEU A 296 -6.20 6.47 12.01
C LEU A 296 -6.10 6.30 10.49
N ALA A 297 -4.90 6.13 9.95
CA ALA A 297 -4.70 5.86 8.52
C ALA A 297 -5.39 4.58 8.07
N LEU A 298 -5.37 3.53 8.89
CA LEU A 298 -6.06 2.27 8.61
C LEU A 298 -7.58 2.46 8.50
N PHE A 299 -8.20 3.24 9.40
CA PHE A 299 -9.64 3.54 9.33
C PHE A 299 -10.03 4.34 8.07
N LEU A 300 -9.11 5.13 7.53
CA LEU A 300 -9.33 5.87 6.29
C LEU A 300 -9.03 5.03 5.04
N SER A 301 -8.41 3.87 5.19
CA SER A 301 -8.08 3.00 4.06
C SER A 301 -9.32 2.39 3.42
N PRO A 302 -9.37 2.32 2.07
CA PRO A 302 -10.54 1.79 1.36
C PRO A 302 -10.83 0.32 1.64
N ASN A 303 -9.79 -0.47 1.85
CA ASN A 303 -9.88 -1.90 2.08
C ASN A 303 -9.03 -2.25 3.29
N VAL A 304 -9.51 -3.14 4.15
CA VAL A 304 -8.73 -3.67 5.26
C VAL A 304 -8.13 -5.00 4.83
N ALA A 305 -6.88 -4.94 4.39
CA ALA A 305 -6.07 -6.10 4.06
C ALA A 305 -4.77 -6.07 4.87
N PRO A 306 -4.10 -7.21 5.11
CA PRO A 306 -2.84 -7.23 5.85
C PRO A 306 -1.77 -6.28 5.29
N MET A 307 -1.73 -6.05 3.98
CA MET A 307 -0.79 -5.08 3.37
C MET A 307 -0.95 -3.66 3.93
N GLN A 308 -2.13 -3.26 4.43
CA GLN A 308 -2.32 -1.94 5.03
C GLN A 308 -1.54 -1.78 6.35
N PHE A 309 -1.17 -2.89 7.00
CA PHE A 309 -0.35 -2.86 8.21
C PHE A 309 1.14 -2.54 7.95
N ILE A 310 1.56 -2.41 6.70
CA ILE A 310 2.93 -1.94 6.36
C ILE A 310 3.23 -0.60 7.04
N ILE A 311 2.23 0.28 7.18
CA ILE A 311 2.38 1.57 7.88
C ILE A 311 2.78 1.38 9.36
N PHE A 312 2.35 0.28 9.99
CA PHE A 312 2.68 -0.03 11.38
C PHE A 312 4.05 -0.66 11.55
N VAL A 313 4.65 -1.19 10.49
CA VAL A 313 5.91 -1.95 10.58
C VAL A 313 7.01 -1.16 11.28
N PRO A 314 7.25 0.14 11.03
CA PRO A 314 8.25 0.91 11.78
C PRO A 314 7.97 0.96 13.29
N PHE A 315 6.70 1.13 13.68
CA PHE A 315 6.27 1.14 15.08
C PHE A 315 6.51 -0.23 15.75
N PHE A 316 6.05 -1.30 15.13
CA PHE A 316 6.27 -2.65 15.65
C PHE A 316 7.75 -3.01 15.71
N ALA A 317 8.50 -2.72 14.62
CA ALA A 317 9.92 -3.00 14.58
C ALA A 317 10.67 -2.26 15.68
N PHE A 318 10.30 -1.02 15.98
CA PHE A 318 10.91 -0.25 17.05
C PHE A 318 10.71 -0.90 18.42
N TYR A 319 9.46 -1.18 18.80
CA TYR A 319 9.19 -1.70 20.14
C TYR A 319 9.57 -3.16 20.31
N ILE A 320 9.39 -4.01 19.29
CA ILE A 320 9.80 -5.41 19.33
C ILE A 320 11.32 -5.52 19.41
N THR A 321 12.06 -4.68 18.67
CA THR A 321 13.53 -4.62 18.81
C THR A 321 13.92 -4.26 20.25
N GLY A 322 13.31 -3.22 20.80
CA GLY A 322 13.55 -2.82 22.18
C GLY A 322 13.23 -3.93 23.18
N PHE A 323 12.15 -4.67 22.98
CA PHE A 323 11.82 -5.84 23.80
C PHE A 323 12.97 -6.86 23.81
N PHE A 324 13.44 -7.27 22.65
CA PHE A 324 14.50 -8.27 22.53
C PHE A 324 15.86 -7.79 23.05
N LEU A 325 16.22 -6.52 22.83
CA LEU A 325 17.50 -5.98 23.31
C LEU A 325 17.59 -5.91 24.83
N HIS A 326 16.46 -5.79 25.53
CA HIS A 326 16.44 -5.64 26.99
C HIS A 326 16.12 -6.95 27.74
N LEU A 327 15.96 -8.06 27.03
CA LEU A 327 15.89 -9.37 27.67
C LEU A 327 17.28 -9.80 28.14
N LYS A 328 17.34 -10.30 29.40
CA LYS A 328 18.58 -10.80 29.99
C LYS A 328 18.95 -12.19 29.46
N GLY A 329 20.24 -12.45 29.34
CA GLY A 329 20.76 -13.73 28.86
C GLY A 329 20.65 -13.89 27.34
N VAL A 330 21.04 -15.06 26.84
CA VAL A 330 21.04 -15.39 25.40
C VAL A 330 19.90 -16.35 25.05
N PHE A 331 19.62 -17.32 25.90
CA PHE A 331 18.67 -18.40 25.60
C PHE A 331 17.23 -17.90 25.42
N LEU A 332 16.71 -17.11 26.37
CA LEU A 332 15.32 -16.64 26.32
C LEU A 332 15.03 -15.72 25.12
N PRO A 333 15.87 -14.71 24.79
CA PRO A 333 15.68 -13.91 23.59
C PRO A 333 15.71 -14.74 22.30
N GLU A 334 16.64 -15.68 22.16
CA GLU A 334 16.73 -16.54 20.98
C GLU A 334 15.52 -17.47 20.85
N LEU A 335 15.04 -18.03 21.96
CA LEU A 335 13.84 -18.89 21.97
C LEU A 335 12.61 -18.10 21.50
N LEU A 336 12.35 -16.93 22.11
CA LEU A 336 11.20 -16.10 21.77
C LEU A 336 11.29 -15.56 20.33
N PHE A 337 12.50 -15.20 19.89
CA PHE A 337 12.73 -14.80 18.51
C PHE A 337 12.46 -15.95 17.53
N SER A 338 12.90 -17.17 17.86
CA SER A 338 12.65 -18.35 17.03
C SER A 338 11.15 -18.67 16.93
N ILE A 339 10.42 -18.51 18.04
CA ILE A 339 8.95 -18.65 18.03
C ILE A 339 8.30 -17.60 17.13
N LEU A 340 8.70 -16.33 17.24
CA LEU A 340 8.21 -15.26 16.38
C LEU A 340 8.52 -15.55 14.90
N PHE A 341 9.75 -15.96 14.60
CA PHE A 341 10.19 -16.29 13.25
C PHE A 341 9.34 -17.44 12.66
N LEU A 342 9.19 -18.53 13.40
CA LEU A 342 8.37 -19.67 12.97
C LEU A 342 6.89 -19.30 12.80
N PHE A 343 6.37 -18.46 13.70
CA PHE A 343 5.00 -17.96 13.59
C PHE A 343 4.81 -17.15 12.30
N ILE A 344 5.72 -16.22 11.99
CA ILE A 344 5.65 -15.40 10.78
C ILE A 344 5.72 -16.27 9.52
N ILE A 345 6.67 -17.20 9.47
CA ILE A 345 6.80 -18.13 8.35
C ILE A 345 5.53 -18.98 8.22
N PHE A 346 4.99 -19.47 9.33
CA PHE A 346 3.76 -20.25 9.33
C PHE A 346 2.58 -19.44 8.76
N VAL A 347 2.36 -18.22 9.23
CA VAL A 347 1.26 -17.35 8.76
C VAL A 347 1.42 -17.04 7.26
N GLN A 348 2.65 -16.74 6.82
CA GLN A 348 2.92 -16.46 5.41
C GLN A 348 2.63 -17.66 4.51
N TYR A 349 3.09 -18.85 4.89
CA TYR A 349 2.86 -20.07 4.11
C TYR A 349 1.41 -20.51 4.14
N GLN A 350 0.75 -20.43 5.28
CA GLN A 350 -0.66 -20.73 5.43
C GLN A 350 -1.52 -19.85 4.52
N GLY A 351 -1.11 -18.58 4.35
CA GLY A 351 -1.73 -17.65 3.43
C GLY A 351 -1.63 -18.06 1.95
N VAL A 352 -0.63 -18.85 1.56
CA VAL A 352 -0.43 -19.28 0.16
C VAL A 352 -0.96 -20.69 -0.09
N ARG A 353 -0.69 -21.61 0.84
CA ARG A 353 -1.11 -23.03 0.80
C ARG A 353 -1.71 -23.43 2.14
N PRO A 354 -3.04 -23.55 2.25
CA PRO A 354 -3.67 -23.90 3.52
C PRO A 354 -3.38 -25.37 3.87
N PHE A 355 -2.48 -25.59 4.85
CA PHE A 355 -2.19 -26.91 5.40
C PHE A 355 -3.27 -27.41 6.36
N PHE A 356 -3.97 -26.49 7.03
CA PHE A 356 -4.94 -26.78 8.09
C PHE A 356 -6.41 -26.55 7.68
N GLY A 357 -6.72 -26.65 6.37
CA GLY A 357 -8.09 -26.59 5.85
C GLY A 357 -8.58 -25.20 5.45
N LYS A 358 -9.78 -25.16 4.84
CA LYS A 358 -10.36 -23.96 4.20
C LYS A 358 -10.62 -22.79 5.16
N GLY A 359 -10.68 -23.01 6.47
CA GLY A 359 -10.93 -21.96 7.46
C GLY A 359 -9.78 -20.98 7.67
N PHE A 360 -8.61 -21.23 7.06
CA PHE A 360 -7.39 -20.41 7.16
C PHE A 360 -6.93 -19.87 5.81
N GLU A 361 -7.78 -19.90 4.78
CA GLU A 361 -7.46 -19.26 3.50
C GLU A 361 -7.46 -17.74 3.66
N HIS A 362 -6.29 -17.18 3.88
CA HIS A 362 -6.12 -15.72 3.90
C HIS A 362 -6.31 -15.14 2.50
N LEU A 363 -7.10 -14.06 2.40
CA LEU A 363 -7.27 -13.28 1.18
C LEU A 363 -7.83 -14.08 -0.02
N ALA A 364 -8.54 -15.20 0.22
CA ALA A 364 -9.09 -16.03 -0.87
C ALA A 364 -9.99 -15.22 -1.80
N ASN A 365 -10.75 -14.27 -1.26
CA ASN A 365 -11.64 -13.40 -2.03
C ASN A 365 -10.91 -12.29 -2.81
N MET A 366 -9.71 -11.90 -2.36
CA MET A 366 -8.89 -10.88 -3.03
C MET A 366 -7.96 -11.45 -4.11
N ARG A 367 -7.81 -12.77 -4.20
CA ARG A 367 -6.99 -13.43 -5.22
C ARG A 367 -7.67 -13.42 -6.57
N VAL A 368 -6.90 -13.22 -7.63
CA VAL A 368 -7.35 -13.44 -9.00
C VAL A 368 -7.60 -14.95 -9.17
N LYS A 369 -8.84 -15.32 -9.52
CA LYS A 369 -9.20 -16.72 -9.77
C LYS A 369 -8.90 -17.03 -11.22
N PRO A 370 -8.10 -18.09 -11.51
CA PRO A 370 -7.92 -18.54 -12.88
C PRO A 370 -9.29 -19.02 -13.39
N LYS A 371 -9.82 -18.33 -14.41
CA LYS A 371 -11.04 -18.71 -15.09
C LYS A 371 -10.66 -19.10 -16.50
N GLU A 372 -11.12 -20.26 -16.95
CA GLU A 372 -10.96 -20.63 -18.34
C GLU A 372 -11.78 -19.65 -19.19
N ILE A 373 -11.08 -18.72 -19.83
CA ILE A 373 -11.67 -17.83 -20.81
C ILE A 373 -11.48 -18.47 -22.18
N PRO A 374 -12.51 -18.50 -23.04
CA PRO A 374 -12.37 -18.97 -24.40
C PRO A 374 -11.17 -18.31 -25.09
N GLU A 375 -10.37 -19.04 -25.82
CA GLU A 375 -9.15 -18.52 -26.48
C GLU A 375 -9.42 -17.28 -27.35
N ARG A 376 -10.61 -17.19 -27.92
CA ARG A 376 -11.06 -16.04 -28.71
C ARG A 376 -11.14 -14.72 -27.92
N MET A 377 -11.15 -14.77 -26.58
CA MET A 377 -11.21 -13.59 -25.72
C MET A 377 -9.83 -13.15 -25.22
N LYS A 378 -8.80 -13.98 -25.39
CA LYS A 378 -7.43 -13.63 -24.97
C LYS A 378 -6.89 -12.49 -25.81
N GLY A 379 -6.27 -11.50 -25.16
CA GLY A 379 -5.67 -10.32 -25.81
C GLY A 379 -6.66 -9.28 -26.32
N GLN A 380 -7.99 -9.54 -26.24
CA GLN A 380 -9.00 -8.60 -26.69
C GLN A 380 -9.19 -7.44 -25.71
N LYS A 381 -9.67 -6.32 -26.24
CA LYS A 381 -10.14 -5.19 -25.42
C LYS A 381 -11.49 -5.56 -24.78
N MET A 382 -11.53 -5.56 -23.45
CA MET A 382 -12.73 -5.97 -22.71
C MET A 382 -13.13 -4.93 -21.66
N LEU A 383 -14.42 -4.86 -21.37
CA LEU A 383 -15.00 -4.13 -20.25
C LEU A 383 -15.59 -5.16 -19.29
N VAL A 384 -15.07 -5.23 -18.08
CA VAL A 384 -15.58 -6.08 -16.99
C VAL A 384 -16.34 -5.21 -16.00
N ILE A 385 -17.61 -5.49 -15.81
CA ILE A 385 -18.52 -4.74 -14.95
C ILE A 385 -18.75 -5.53 -13.68
N GLY A 386 -18.23 -5.02 -12.54
CA GLY A 386 -18.36 -5.64 -11.22
C GLY A 386 -17.07 -5.55 -10.41
N GLU A 387 -17.15 -5.94 -9.12
CA GLU A 387 -16.03 -5.84 -8.16
C GLU A 387 -14.81 -6.69 -8.55
N ARG A 388 -15.04 -7.80 -9.22
CA ARG A 388 -14.00 -8.75 -9.60
C ARG A 388 -13.59 -8.56 -11.05
N ILE A 389 -12.31 -8.26 -11.24
CA ILE A 389 -11.70 -7.95 -12.55
C ILE A 389 -10.78 -9.08 -13.05
N ASP A 390 -11.00 -10.31 -12.61
CA ASP A 390 -10.13 -11.48 -12.90
C ASP A 390 -9.86 -11.68 -14.40
N GLU A 391 -10.86 -11.37 -15.24
CA GLU A 391 -10.79 -11.57 -16.69
C GLU A 391 -9.75 -10.66 -17.37
N TYR A 392 -9.45 -9.51 -16.79
CA TYR A 392 -8.38 -8.65 -17.32
C TYR A 392 -6.99 -9.28 -17.25
N ASN A 393 -6.82 -10.38 -16.47
CA ASN A 393 -5.56 -11.11 -16.50
C ASN A 393 -5.22 -11.67 -17.91
N TYR A 394 -6.23 -11.85 -18.75
CA TYR A 394 -6.09 -12.42 -20.09
C TYR A 394 -6.30 -11.42 -21.22
N GLY A 395 -6.69 -10.18 -20.93
CA GLY A 395 -6.97 -9.16 -21.95
C GLY A 395 -6.63 -7.75 -21.51
N LYS A 396 -6.93 -6.79 -22.39
CA LYS A 396 -6.71 -5.37 -22.13
C LYS A 396 -7.99 -4.73 -21.62
N SER A 397 -7.86 -3.80 -20.66
CA SER A 397 -9.01 -3.02 -20.20
C SER A 397 -9.39 -1.99 -21.25
N ALA A 398 -10.68 -1.94 -21.61
CA ALA A 398 -11.28 -0.89 -22.42
C ALA A 398 -12.08 0.09 -21.57
N THR A 399 -12.35 1.27 -22.08
CA THR A 399 -13.04 2.39 -21.42
C THR A 399 -12.33 2.92 -20.19
N CYS A 400 -12.85 3.97 -19.57
CA CYS A 400 -12.30 4.51 -18.30
C CYS A 400 -12.70 3.70 -17.08
N TYR A 401 -13.69 2.81 -17.17
CA TYR A 401 -14.35 2.11 -16.07
C TYR A 401 -13.52 0.93 -15.54
N LEU A 402 -12.42 1.22 -14.85
CA LEU A 402 -11.54 0.20 -14.28
C LEU A 402 -11.94 -0.19 -12.85
N ASN A 403 -12.25 0.78 -12.00
CA ASN A 403 -12.62 0.58 -10.62
C ASN A 403 -14.14 0.58 -10.47
N TRP A 404 -14.71 -0.52 -9.94
CA TRP A 404 -16.17 -0.66 -9.85
C TRP A 404 -16.82 0.39 -8.93
N ASP A 405 -16.21 0.73 -7.79
CA ASP A 405 -16.76 1.72 -6.86
C ASP A 405 -16.92 3.11 -7.48
N LEU A 406 -16.09 3.45 -8.44
CA LEU A 406 -16.20 4.69 -9.22
C LEU A 406 -17.16 4.49 -10.39
N SER A 407 -17.07 3.38 -11.11
CA SER A 407 -17.81 3.10 -12.34
C SER A 407 -19.31 2.91 -12.11
N LYS A 408 -19.71 2.35 -10.95
CA LYS A 408 -21.12 2.11 -10.62
C LYS A 408 -21.96 3.38 -10.59
N ILE A 409 -21.34 4.56 -10.36
CA ILE A 409 -22.01 5.84 -10.32
C ILE A 409 -22.67 6.16 -11.67
N ASP A 410 -21.99 5.88 -12.77
CA ASP A 410 -22.56 6.01 -14.12
C ASP A 410 -23.34 4.75 -14.52
N LEU A 411 -22.73 3.57 -14.37
CA LEU A 411 -23.25 2.34 -14.96
C LEU A 411 -24.55 1.84 -14.30
N GLU A 412 -24.77 2.11 -13.01
CA GLU A 412 -26.01 1.75 -12.30
C GLU A 412 -27.12 2.81 -12.44
N ASN A 413 -26.77 4.03 -12.89
CA ASN A 413 -27.70 5.15 -13.00
C ASN A 413 -27.96 5.62 -14.46
N PRO A 414 -28.38 4.73 -15.37
CA PRO A 414 -28.63 5.08 -16.78
C PRO A 414 -29.85 5.98 -16.99
N ASP A 415 -30.54 6.40 -15.93
CA ASP A 415 -31.63 7.37 -15.97
C ASP A 415 -31.14 8.82 -15.81
N ASN A 416 -29.89 9.02 -15.32
CA ASN A 416 -29.27 10.33 -15.25
C ASN A 416 -28.68 10.71 -16.61
N TYR A 417 -29.00 11.91 -17.12
CA TYR A 417 -28.51 12.40 -18.39
C TYR A 417 -26.99 12.50 -18.47
N GLU A 418 -26.33 12.93 -17.40
CA GLU A 418 -24.89 13.05 -17.33
C GLU A 418 -24.23 11.65 -17.45
N SER A 419 -24.74 10.66 -16.72
CA SER A 419 -24.28 9.28 -16.81
C SER A 419 -24.47 8.68 -18.21
N ILE A 420 -25.59 8.98 -18.89
CA ILE A 420 -25.84 8.53 -20.29
C ILE A 420 -24.78 9.11 -21.23
N ILE A 421 -24.51 10.41 -21.12
CA ILE A 421 -23.52 11.09 -21.96
C ILE A 421 -22.14 10.49 -21.72
N ASN A 422 -21.74 10.36 -20.46
CA ASN A 422 -20.46 9.78 -20.06
C ASN A 422 -20.30 8.35 -20.60
N ILE A 423 -21.31 7.50 -20.43
CA ILE A 423 -21.28 6.11 -20.93
C ILE A 423 -21.12 6.11 -22.47
N PHE A 424 -21.93 6.90 -23.18
CA PHE A 424 -21.90 6.94 -24.63
C PHE A 424 -20.54 7.42 -25.16
N ASP A 425 -20.00 8.49 -24.61
CA ASP A 425 -18.73 9.06 -25.03
C ASP A 425 -17.54 8.13 -24.71
N ASN A 426 -17.52 7.51 -23.53
CA ASN A 426 -16.49 6.57 -23.15
C ASN A 426 -16.49 5.29 -24.00
N PHE A 427 -17.68 4.77 -24.34
CA PHE A 427 -17.79 3.62 -25.25
C PHE A 427 -17.36 3.96 -26.68
N ARG A 428 -17.60 5.20 -27.14
CA ARG A 428 -17.14 5.66 -28.45
C ARG A 428 -15.64 5.89 -28.52
N LYS A 429 -15.08 6.44 -27.45
CA LYS A 429 -13.65 6.78 -27.35
C LYS A 429 -12.75 5.55 -27.31
N ASP A 430 -13.11 4.55 -26.51
CA ASP A 430 -12.36 3.30 -26.37
C ASP A 430 -13.34 2.10 -26.34
N PRO A 431 -13.85 1.67 -27.51
CA PRO A 431 -14.90 0.67 -27.59
C PRO A 431 -14.41 -0.71 -27.16
N PRO A 432 -15.05 -1.37 -26.18
CA PRO A 432 -14.73 -2.74 -25.81
C PRO A 432 -15.15 -3.70 -26.94
N THR A 433 -14.28 -4.66 -27.27
CA THR A 433 -14.62 -5.77 -28.15
C THR A 433 -15.55 -6.74 -27.45
N ILE A 434 -15.37 -6.90 -26.13
CA ILE A 434 -16.13 -7.80 -25.27
C ILE A 434 -16.57 -7.06 -24.01
N ILE A 435 -17.82 -7.22 -23.63
CA ILE A 435 -18.36 -6.73 -22.36
C ILE A 435 -18.72 -7.94 -21.51
N ILE A 436 -18.23 -7.98 -20.27
CA ILE A 436 -18.54 -9.00 -19.27
C ILE A 436 -19.31 -8.31 -18.16
N ASP A 437 -20.63 -8.49 -18.17
CA ASP A 437 -21.55 -7.84 -17.24
C ASP A 437 -21.90 -8.83 -16.11
N LYS A 438 -21.31 -8.64 -14.95
CA LYS A 438 -21.57 -9.44 -13.74
C LYS A 438 -22.70 -8.86 -12.86
N GLN A 439 -23.10 -7.62 -13.15
CA GLN A 439 -24.09 -6.86 -12.36
C GLN A 439 -25.44 -6.71 -13.10
N ASN A 440 -25.53 -7.23 -14.32
CA ASN A 440 -26.73 -7.15 -15.15
C ASN A 440 -27.21 -5.68 -15.41
N VAL A 441 -26.26 -4.76 -15.61
CA VAL A 441 -26.55 -3.34 -15.87
C VAL A 441 -26.64 -3.03 -17.37
N ILE A 442 -25.94 -3.77 -18.23
CA ILE A 442 -25.89 -3.54 -19.69
C ILE A 442 -27.27 -3.57 -20.35
N PRO A 443 -28.22 -4.46 -20.00
CA PRO A 443 -29.56 -4.42 -20.59
C PRO A 443 -30.28 -3.09 -20.36
N LYS A 444 -30.11 -2.47 -19.19
CA LYS A 444 -30.69 -1.16 -18.86
C LYS A 444 -30.04 -0.06 -19.68
N ILE A 445 -28.69 -0.08 -19.80
CA ILE A 445 -27.93 0.88 -20.61
C ILE A 445 -28.32 0.80 -22.08
N PHE A 446 -28.41 -0.40 -22.66
CA PHE A 446 -28.80 -0.61 -24.06
C PHE A 446 -30.23 -0.17 -24.34
N LYS A 447 -31.14 -0.31 -23.37
CA LYS A 447 -32.51 0.23 -23.50
C LYS A 447 -32.52 1.75 -23.59
N ARG A 448 -31.62 2.45 -22.89
CA ARG A 448 -31.53 3.90 -22.86
C ARG A 448 -30.67 4.46 -23.99
N ILE A 449 -29.70 3.68 -24.47
CA ILE A 449 -28.79 4.10 -25.56
C ILE A 449 -28.88 3.07 -26.71
N PRO A 450 -29.96 3.14 -27.58
CA PRO A 450 -30.13 2.17 -28.65
C PRO A 450 -28.99 2.16 -29.68
N ALA A 451 -28.27 3.29 -29.83
CA ALA A 451 -27.10 3.37 -30.69
C ALA A 451 -25.97 2.42 -30.23
N LEU A 452 -25.73 2.27 -28.90
CA LEU A 452 -24.78 1.30 -28.38
C LEU A 452 -25.33 -0.13 -28.51
N ALA A 453 -26.64 -0.35 -28.31
CA ALA A 453 -27.26 -1.65 -28.45
C ALA A 453 -27.10 -2.24 -29.86
N SER A 454 -27.09 -1.39 -30.91
CA SER A 454 -26.89 -1.83 -32.29
C SER A 454 -25.50 -2.39 -32.56
N ASP A 455 -24.49 -1.89 -31.84
CA ASP A 455 -23.06 -2.28 -31.99
C ASP A 455 -22.69 -3.59 -31.33
N TYR A 456 -23.53 -4.07 -30.42
CA TYR A 456 -23.23 -5.30 -29.61
C TYR A 456 -24.30 -6.38 -29.84
N GLN A 457 -23.86 -7.63 -29.72
CA GLN A 457 -24.73 -8.80 -29.71
C GLN A 457 -24.48 -9.65 -28.47
N LYS A 458 -25.55 -10.18 -27.89
CA LYS A 458 -25.46 -11.10 -26.76
C LYS A 458 -24.86 -12.43 -27.25
N THR A 459 -23.87 -12.93 -26.54
CA THR A 459 -23.27 -14.26 -26.84
C THR A 459 -24.11 -15.39 -26.25
N LYS A 460 -23.73 -16.65 -26.52
CA LYS A 460 -24.36 -17.84 -25.89
C LYS A 460 -24.11 -17.90 -24.38
N ILE A 461 -23.11 -17.18 -23.86
CA ILE A 461 -22.78 -17.13 -22.44
C ILE A 461 -23.53 -15.97 -21.83
N GLU A 462 -24.24 -16.21 -20.76
CA GLU A 462 -25.00 -15.17 -20.05
C GLU A 462 -24.08 -14.07 -19.50
N GLY A 463 -24.51 -12.81 -19.63
CA GLY A 463 -23.73 -11.66 -19.20
C GLY A 463 -22.58 -11.28 -20.10
N ILE A 464 -22.36 -11.95 -21.26
CA ILE A 464 -21.29 -11.60 -22.18
C ILE A 464 -21.86 -11.06 -23.48
N TYR A 465 -21.38 -9.87 -23.87
CA TYR A 465 -21.73 -9.19 -25.12
C TYR A 465 -20.48 -9.02 -25.97
N GLN A 466 -20.61 -9.20 -27.27
CA GLN A 466 -19.54 -9.05 -28.24
C GLN A 466 -19.91 -7.96 -29.25
N ARG A 467 -18.94 -7.12 -29.61
CA ARG A 467 -19.11 -6.10 -30.64
C ARG A 467 -19.29 -6.75 -32.00
N LYS A 468 -20.25 -6.24 -32.78
CA LYS A 468 -20.44 -6.59 -34.21
C LYS A 468 -19.35 -5.90 -35.00
N PHE A 469 -18.67 -6.63 -35.86
CA PHE A 469 -17.67 -6.09 -36.79
C PHE A 469 -18.40 -5.56 -38.06
#